data_badc87eeb5a90535be2a921dff745ecb
#
_entry.id   badc87eeb5a90535be2a921dff745ecb
#
_cell.length_a   1.000
_cell.length_b   1.000
_cell.length_c   1.000
_cell.angle_alpha   90.00
_cell.angle_beta   90.00
_cell.angle_gamma   90.00
#
_symmetry.space_group_name_H-M   'P 1'
#
loop_
_entity.id
_entity.type
_entity.pdbx_description
1 polymer ?
#
loop_
_entity_poly.entity_id
_entity_poly.type
_entity_poly.pdbx_seq_one_letter_code
_entity_poly.pdbx_strand_id
1 'polypeptide(L)'
;PSLALSLNTTNEILIEKELENIPDLKSSQIDLLKTLLLISRHWDPSLKTQPLQDEIKKLVLDVKHNLKDSNDTTSITHALRMAIHNNAGYRYTEQVDSRGYPTNNEELFLHGMLETKRGYCMNLSLLYLIIGQKLDIPLFGVPLPNHFFVRYDKGKDQINIEATEMGTSFPDSFYGQRYLGSSEKDNLYFLKNLNTKQTLGAYFSNIGMVYYQNQKVERAIFYLKLSTKINPSSIDTQNN
;
A
#
# COMPACT_ATOMS: atom_id res chain seq x y z
N PRO A 1 29.42 15.95 -15.13
CA PRO A 1 28.56 15.95 -13.90
C PRO A 1 27.28 16.78 -14.07
N SER A 2 27.31 17.87 -14.89
CA SER A 2 26.16 18.79 -15.01
C SER A 2 24.95 18.21 -15.75
N LEU A 3 25.14 17.38 -16.76
CA LEU A 3 24.03 16.83 -17.59
C LEU A 3 23.22 15.77 -16.84
N ALA A 4 23.86 14.91 -16.06
CA ALA A 4 23.19 13.89 -15.25
C ALA A 4 22.39 14.52 -14.09
N LEU A 5 22.91 15.56 -13.47
CA LEU A 5 22.18 16.33 -12.44
C LEU A 5 20.92 17.00 -13.03
N SER A 6 21.02 17.63 -14.20
CA SER A 6 19.87 18.28 -14.85
C SER A 6 18.78 17.29 -15.28
N LEU A 7 19.16 16.11 -15.77
CA LEU A 7 18.23 15.04 -16.15
C LEU A 7 17.50 14.46 -14.93
N ASN A 8 18.19 14.27 -13.80
CA ASN A 8 17.59 13.80 -12.57
C ASN A 8 16.56 14.80 -12.02
N THR A 9 16.91 16.09 -12.00
CA THR A 9 16.00 17.16 -11.56
C THR A 9 14.75 17.24 -12.45
N THR A 10 14.90 17.10 -13.77
CA THR A 10 13.78 17.11 -14.71
C THR A 10 12.85 15.92 -14.49
N ASN A 11 13.40 14.72 -14.29
CA ASN A 11 12.61 13.51 -14.00
C ASN A 11 11.85 13.62 -12.67
N GLU A 12 12.48 14.20 -11.66
CA GLU A 12 11.88 14.41 -10.35
C GLU A 12 10.67 15.35 -10.44
N ILE A 13 10.80 16.49 -11.12
CA ILE A 13 9.70 17.43 -11.37
C ILE A 13 8.53 16.77 -12.12
N LEU A 14 8.81 15.90 -13.08
CA LEU A 14 7.77 15.18 -13.81
C LEU A 14 7.03 14.17 -12.92
N ILE A 15 7.74 13.47 -12.04
CA ILE A 15 7.15 12.55 -11.06
C ILE A 15 6.24 13.33 -10.10
N GLU A 16 6.72 14.43 -9.54
CA GLU A 16 5.93 15.25 -8.63
C GLU A 16 4.64 15.76 -9.29
N LYS A 17 4.71 16.26 -10.53
CA LYS A 17 3.52 16.68 -11.29
C LYS A 17 2.52 15.56 -11.50
N GLU A 18 2.96 14.34 -11.81
CA GLU A 18 2.05 13.20 -11.94
C GLU A 18 1.38 12.87 -10.59
N LEU A 19 2.13 12.92 -9.48
CA LEU A 19 1.59 12.66 -8.15
C LEU A 19 0.64 13.78 -7.68
N GLU A 20 0.92 15.04 -8.00
CA GLU A 20 0.07 16.20 -7.69
C GLU A 20 -1.32 16.15 -8.35
N ASN A 21 -1.46 15.44 -9.46
CA ASN A 21 -2.74 15.25 -10.14
C ASN A 21 -3.65 14.20 -9.46
N ILE A 22 -3.11 13.32 -8.62
CA ILE A 22 -3.87 12.22 -7.99
C ILE A 22 -5.08 12.70 -7.18
N PRO A 23 -5.00 13.77 -6.36
CA PRO A 23 -6.15 14.28 -5.64
C PRO A 23 -7.33 14.66 -6.53
N ASP A 24 -7.09 15.06 -7.77
CA ASP A 24 -8.12 15.52 -8.72
C ASP A 24 -8.72 14.37 -9.55
N LEU A 25 -8.10 13.20 -9.56
CA LEU A 25 -8.60 12.02 -10.27
C LEU A 25 -9.76 11.35 -9.50
N LYS A 26 -10.66 10.69 -10.24
CA LYS A 26 -11.56 9.70 -9.63
C LYS A 26 -10.77 8.47 -9.23
N SER A 27 -11.21 7.78 -8.16
CA SER A 27 -10.52 6.58 -7.67
C SER A 27 -10.36 5.49 -8.75
N SER A 28 -11.36 5.34 -9.63
CA SER A 28 -11.34 4.38 -10.75
C SER A 28 -10.35 4.73 -11.88
N GLN A 29 -9.83 5.96 -11.91
CA GLN A 29 -8.86 6.41 -12.91
C GLN A 29 -7.40 6.21 -12.45
N ILE A 30 -7.20 5.84 -11.19
CA ILE A 30 -5.88 5.68 -10.59
C ILE A 30 -5.37 4.27 -10.82
N ASP A 31 -4.29 4.11 -11.59
CA ASP A 31 -3.51 2.86 -11.66
C ASP A 31 -2.59 2.81 -10.44
N LEU A 32 -2.93 1.92 -9.50
CA LEU A 32 -2.20 1.79 -8.23
C LEU A 32 -0.75 1.37 -8.46
N LEU A 33 -0.51 0.39 -9.33
CA LEU A 33 0.85 -0.06 -9.66
C LEU A 33 1.69 1.07 -10.24
N LYS A 34 1.17 1.78 -11.25
CA LYS A 34 1.88 2.93 -11.85
C LYS A 34 2.25 3.97 -10.79
N THR A 35 1.31 4.31 -9.92
CA THR A 35 1.51 5.31 -8.86
C THR A 35 2.60 4.87 -7.88
N LEU A 36 2.59 3.62 -7.42
CA LEU A 36 3.58 3.12 -6.48
C LEU A 36 4.98 3.01 -7.12
N LEU A 37 5.07 2.73 -8.42
CA LEU A 37 6.34 2.77 -9.16
C LEU A 37 6.88 4.20 -9.29
N LEU A 38 6.02 5.21 -9.48
CA LEU A 38 6.44 6.61 -9.46
C LEU A 38 7.00 7.00 -8.10
N ILE A 39 6.35 6.61 -7.00
CA ILE A 39 6.83 6.86 -5.64
C ILE A 39 8.18 6.16 -5.40
N SER A 40 8.34 4.91 -5.86
CA SER A 40 9.60 4.19 -5.79
C SER A 40 10.71 4.89 -6.57
N ARG A 41 10.42 5.40 -7.77
CA ARG A 41 11.38 6.19 -8.56
C ARG A 41 11.66 7.57 -7.98
N HIS A 42 10.73 8.15 -7.23
CA HIS A 42 10.97 9.41 -6.52
C HIS A 42 11.97 9.20 -5.35
N TRP A 43 11.99 8.00 -4.76
CA TRP A 43 12.98 7.60 -3.76
C TRP A 43 14.33 7.29 -4.41
N ASP A 44 14.36 6.40 -5.40
CA ASP A 44 15.52 6.01 -6.21
C ASP A 44 15.29 6.33 -7.69
N PRO A 45 15.81 7.47 -8.19
CA PRO A 45 15.68 7.85 -9.61
C PRO A 45 16.35 6.88 -10.60
N SER A 46 17.27 6.03 -10.14
CA SER A 46 17.96 5.04 -10.98
C SER A 46 17.17 3.74 -11.18
N LEU A 47 16.06 3.59 -10.44
CA LEU A 47 15.26 2.37 -10.38
C LEU A 47 14.70 1.99 -11.77
N LYS A 48 14.98 0.75 -12.18
CA LYS A 48 14.38 0.13 -13.37
C LYS A 48 13.05 -0.51 -12.98
N THR A 49 11.96 0.02 -13.52
CA THR A 49 10.61 -0.43 -13.14
C THR A 49 10.16 -1.70 -13.86
N GLN A 50 10.77 -2.05 -15.01
CA GLN A 50 10.35 -3.21 -15.80
C GLN A 50 10.41 -4.54 -15.03
N PRO A 51 11.50 -4.89 -14.30
CA PRO A 51 11.54 -6.12 -13.51
C PRO A 51 10.43 -6.18 -12.44
N LEU A 52 10.09 -5.04 -11.84
CA LEU A 52 9.03 -4.95 -10.83
C LEU A 52 7.64 -5.17 -11.45
N GLN A 53 7.41 -4.62 -12.64
CA GLN A 53 6.18 -4.85 -13.41
C GLN A 53 6.04 -6.31 -13.82
N ASP A 54 7.14 -6.95 -14.22
CA ASP A 54 7.16 -8.37 -14.60
C ASP A 54 6.87 -9.27 -13.40
N GLU A 55 7.41 -8.94 -12.22
CA GLU A 55 7.09 -9.68 -10.98
C GLU A 55 5.61 -9.55 -10.61
N ILE A 56 5.03 -8.33 -10.67
CA ILE A 56 3.59 -8.14 -10.44
C ILE A 56 2.75 -8.92 -11.46
N LYS A 57 3.15 -8.89 -12.75
CA LYS A 57 2.47 -9.66 -13.79
C LYS A 57 2.48 -11.16 -13.50
N LYS A 58 3.61 -11.69 -13.04
CA LYS A 58 3.76 -13.09 -12.61
C LYS A 58 2.81 -13.43 -11.47
N LEU A 59 2.74 -12.58 -10.43
CA LEU A 59 1.82 -12.76 -9.30
C LEU A 59 0.36 -12.76 -9.75
N VAL A 60 -0.02 -11.82 -10.63
CA VAL A 60 -1.39 -11.75 -11.19
C VAL A 60 -1.74 -13.03 -11.95
N LEU A 61 -0.82 -13.56 -12.76
CA LEU A 61 -1.02 -14.82 -13.48
C LEU A 61 -1.13 -16.01 -12.53
N ASP A 62 -0.34 -16.04 -11.47
CA ASP A 62 -0.38 -17.12 -10.47
C ASP A 62 -1.71 -17.08 -9.68
N VAL A 63 -2.17 -15.90 -9.26
CA VAL A 63 -3.52 -15.77 -8.65
C VAL A 63 -4.58 -16.25 -9.62
N LYS A 64 -4.55 -15.82 -10.89
CA LYS A 64 -5.52 -16.23 -11.90
C LYS A 64 -5.53 -17.74 -12.13
N HIS A 65 -4.37 -18.38 -12.09
CA HIS A 65 -4.24 -19.84 -12.22
C HIS A 65 -4.86 -20.59 -11.03
N ASN A 66 -4.68 -20.07 -9.82
CA ASN A 66 -5.20 -20.69 -8.59
C ASN A 66 -6.68 -20.34 -8.30
N LEU A 67 -7.23 -19.33 -8.97
CA LEU A 67 -8.60 -18.86 -8.76
C LEU A 67 -9.59 -19.77 -9.46
N LYS A 68 -10.33 -20.55 -8.69
CA LYS A 68 -11.33 -21.52 -9.20
C LYS A 68 -12.68 -20.86 -9.45
N ASP A 69 -13.10 -19.97 -8.56
CA ASP A 69 -14.34 -19.20 -8.66
C ASP A 69 -14.12 -17.77 -8.19
N SER A 70 -14.36 -16.82 -9.08
CA SER A 70 -14.20 -15.38 -8.81
C SER A 70 -15.34 -14.78 -7.97
N ASN A 71 -16.37 -15.54 -7.66
CA ASN A 71 -17.49 -15.16 -6.79
C ASN A 71 -17.42 -15.82 -5.42
N ASP A 72 -16.57 -16.82 -5.23
CA ASP A 72 -16.40 -17.49 -3.94
C ASP A 72 -15.26 -16.85 -3.15
N THR A 73 -15.58 -16.32 -1.96
CA THR A 73 -14.61 -15.70 -1.05
C THR A 73 -13.48 -16.63 -0.64
N THR A 74 -13.78 -17.92 -0.44
CA THR A 74 -12.79 -18.94 -0.08
C THR A 74 -11.82 -19.19 -1.23
N SER A 75 -12.33 -19.30 -2.46
CA SER A 75 -11.49 -19.43 -3.66
C SER A 75 -10.58 -18.21 -3.86
N ILE A 76 -11.12 -17.00 -3.70
CA ILE A 76 -10.38 -15.75 -3.86
C ILE A 76 -9.25 -15.65 -2.82
N THR A 77 -9.57 -15.81 -1.54
CA THR A 77 -8.57 -15.70 -0.45
C THR A 77 -7.52 -16.80 -0.55
N HIS A 78 -7.92 -18.02 -0.92
CA HIS A 78 -6.97 -19.11 -1.17
C HIS A 78 -6.02 -18.79 -2.32
N ALA A 79 -6.53 -18.32 -3.47
CA ALA A 79 -5.70 -17.99 -4.63
C ALA A 79 -4.69 -16.87 -4.33
N LEU A 80 -5.13 -15.81 -3.64
CA LEU A 80 -4.26 -14.71 -3.21
C LEU A 80 -3.18 -15.21 -2.24
N ARG A 81 -3.55 -15.98 -1.23
CA ARG A 81 -2.63 -16.55 -0.25
C ARG A 81 -1.59 -17.46 -0.91
N MET A 82 -2.03 -18.34 -1.80
CA MET A 82 -1.13 -19.25 -2.52
C MET A 82 -0.10 -18.49 -3.34
N ALA A 83 -0.55 -17.55 -4.17
CA ALA A 83 0.35 -16.80 -5.05
C ALA A 83 1.33 -15.91 -4.26
N ILE A 84 0.81 -15.11 -3.31
CA ILE A 84 1.62 -14.10 -2.63
C ILE A 84 2.54 -14.73 -1.58
N HIS A 85 2.01 -15.58 -0.71
CA HIS A 85 2.76 -16.06 0.45
C HIS A 85 3.41 -17.43 0.24
N ASN A 86 2.70 -18.38 -0.36
CA ASN A 86 3.21 -19.75 -0.47
C ASN A 86 4.19 -19.88 -1.65
N ASN A 87 3.82 -19.38 -2.83
CA ASN A 87 4.63 -19.55 -4.03
C ASN A 87 5.72 -18.46 -4.15
N ALA A 88 5.35 -17.18 -3.95
CA ALA A 88 6.29 -16.06 -4.09
C ALA A 88 7.06 -15.72 -2.81
N GLY A 89 6.63 -16.18 -1.64
CA GLY A 89 7.37 -16.08 -0.39
C GLY A 89 7.29 -14.72 0.32
N TYR A 90 6.33 -13.85 -0.03
CA TYR A 90 6.15 -12.56 0.66
C TYR A 90 5.75 -12.75 2.11
N ARG A 91 6.41 -12.02 3.02
CA ARG A 91 6.20 -12.09 4.48
C ARG A 91 6.29 -10.71 5.11
N TYR A 92 5.69 -10.59 6.28
CA TYR A 92 5.91 -9.44 7.14
C TYR A 92 7.39 -9.33 7.53
N THR A 93 7.92 -8.10 7.60
CA THR A 93 9.29 -7.89 8.06
C THR A 93 9.39 -8.07 9.56
N GLU A 94 10.42 -8.79 9.99
CA GLU A 94 10.72 -9.03 11.41
C GLU A 94 11.69 -7.97 11.97
N GLN A 95 12.36 -7.21 11.08
CA GLN A 95 13.33 -6.18 11.45
C GLN A 95 12.63 -4.83 11.59
N VAL A 96 12.16 -4.55 12.80
CA VAL A 96 11.49 -3.30 13.13
C VAL A 96 12.19 -2.57 14.27
N ASP A 97 12.07 -1.23 14.30
CA ASP A 97 12.52 -0.41 15.42
C ASP A 97 11.55 -0.53 16.63
N SER A 98 11.85 0.18 17.71
CA SER A 98 11.02 0.19 18.93
C SER A 98 9.58 0.70 18.72
N ARG A 99 9.30 1.34 17.58
CA ARG A 99 7.98 1.84 17.18
C ARG A 99 7.27 0.92 16.22
N GLY A 100 7.89 -0.19 15.80
CA GLY A 100 7.34 -1.14 14.84
C GLY A 100 7.55 -0.77 13.36
N TYR A 101 8.40 0.23 13.06
CA TYR A 101 8.76 0.57 11.66
C TYR A 101 9.92 -0.28 11.16
N PRO A 102 9.94 -0.67 9.87
CA PRO A 102 11.07 -1.34 9.26
C PRO A 102 12.38 -0.59 9.47
N THR A 103 13.44 -1.29 9.86
CA THR A 103 14.78 -0.71 9.95
C THR A 103 15.41 -0.52 8.58
N ASN A 104 14.93 -1.25 7.56
CA ASN A 104 15.23 -1.00 6.16
C ASN A 104 14.15 -0.11 5.55
N ASN A 105 14.46 1.17 5.31
CA ASN A 105 13.52 2.13 4.75
C ASN A 105 13.00 1.73 3.37
N GLU A 106 13.76 0.97 2.58
CA GLU A 106 13.34 0.54 1.24
C GLU A 106 12.18 -0.45 1.29
N GLU A 107 12.06 -1.24 2.37
CA GLU A 107 10.91 -2.13 2.59
C GLU A 107 9.58 -1.38 2.80
N LEU A 108 9.60 -0.06 2.95
CA LEU A 108 8.42 0.80 2.96
C LEU A 108 7.97 1.22 1.55
N PHE A 109 8.78 0.95 0.53
CA PHE A 109 8.46 1.18 -0.88
C PHE A 109 8.15 -0.13 -1.60
N LEU A 110 7.40 -0.03 -2.71
CA LEU A 110 7.05 -1.22 -3.50
C LEU A 110 8.29 -1.97 -4.00
N HIS A 111 9.32 -1.26 -4.48
CA HIS A 111 10.52 -1.89 -5.03
C HIS A 111 11.26 -2.73 -3.98
N GLY A 112 11.54 -2.16 -2.80
CA GLY A 112 12.28 -2.86 -1.75
C GLY A 112 11.51 -4.10 -1.25
N MET A 113 10.18 -3.99 -1.10
CA MET A 113 9.36 -5.15 -0.76
C MET A 113 9.39 -6.22 -1.86
N LEU A 114 9.33 -5.86 -3.14
CA LEU A 114 9.40 -6.83 -4.24
C LEU A 114 10.76 -7.53 -4.32
N GLU A 115 11.85 -6.82 -4.00
CA GLU A 115 13.21 -7.35 -4.01
C GLU A 115 13.49 -8.27 -2.82
N THR A 116 13.16 -7.81 -1.60
CA THR A 116 13.47 -8.55 -0.36
C THR A 116 12.45 -9.61 -0.03
N LYS A 117 11.25 -9.59 -0.64
CA LYS A 117 10.07 -10.38 -0.28
C LYS A 117 9.60 -10.11 1.17
N ARG A 118 10.02 -8.97 1.72
CA ARG A 118 9.67 -8.50 3.05
C ARG A 118 8.96 -7.16 2.95
N GLY A 119 7.88 -7.00 3.67
CA GLY A 119 7.13 -5.78 3.65
C GLY A 119 6.44 -5.49 4.97
N TYR A 120 6.04 -4.25 5.13
CA TYR A 120 5.27 -3.76 6.25
C TYR A 120 3.77 -3.97 5.99
N CYS A 121 2.90 -3.78 6.99
CA CYS A 121 1.46 -4.00 6.85
C CYS A 121 0.87 -3.26 5.63
N MET A 122 1.23 -1.99 5.45
CA MET A 122 0.74 -1.19 4.33
C MET A 122 1.22 -1.73 2.98
N ASN A 123 2.52 -2.05 2.82
CA ASN A 123 3.06 -2.51 1.53
C ASN A 123 2.54 -3.88 1.13
N LEU A 124 2.45 -4.81 2.09
CA LEU A 124 1.85 -6.12 1.84
C LEU A 124 0.38 -5.97 1.44
N SER A 125 -0.37 -5.10 2.12
CA SER A 125 -1.75 -4.80 1.73
C SER A 125 -1.85 -4.18 0.33
N LEU A 126 -0.96 -3.24 0.00
CA LEU A 126 -0.90 -2.63 -1.34
C LEU A 126 -0.63 -3.68 -2.43
N LEU A 127 0.16 -4.72 -2.17
CA LEU A 127 0.37 -5.81 -3.11
C LEU A 127 -0.94 -6.55 -3.42
N TYR A 128 -1.75 -6.85 -2.40
CA TYR A 128 -3.09 -7.42 -2.58
C TYR A 128 -3.98 -6.49 -3.40
N LEU A 129 -3.98 -5.19 -3.09
CA LEU A 129 -4.81 -4.20 -3.79
C LEU A 129 -4.42 -4.03 -5.25
N ILE A 130 -3.11 -4.05 -5.58
CA ILE A 130 -2.62 -4.07 -6.97
C ILE A 130 -3.18 -5.28 -7.72
N ILE A 131 -3.05 -6.46 -7.15
CA ILE A 131 -3.53 -7.71 -7.77
C ILE A 131 -5.06 -7.67 -7.91
N GLY A 132 -5.77 -7.21 -6.87
CA GLY A 132 -7.22 -7.01 -6.92
C GLY A 132 -7.64 -6.07 -8.05
N GLN A 133 -6.96 -4.93 -8.20
CA GLN A 133 -7.24 -3.98 -9.28
C GLN A 133 -6.99 -4.59 -10.67
N LYS A 134 -5.93 -5.40 -10.84
CA LYS A 134 -5.61 -6.05 -12.13
C LYS A 134 -6.56 -7.20 -12.49
N LEU A 135 -7.26 -7.77 -11.52
CA LEU A 135 -8.19 -8.91 -11.70
C LEU A 135 -9.67 -8.55 -11.47
N ASP A 136 -9.97 -7.26 -11.27
CA ASP A 136 -11.31 -6.76 -10.95
C ASP A 136 -11.93 -7.43 -9.69
N ILE A 137 -11.07 -7.84 -8.73
CA ILE A 137 -11.49 -8.36 -7.43
C ILE A 137 -11.72 -7.17 -6.50
N PRO A 138 -12.90 -7.03 -5.87
CA PRO A 138 -13.22 -5.87 -5.02
C PRO A 138 -12.51 -5.94 -3.67
N LEU A 139 -11.21 -5.60 -3.68
CA LEU A 139 -10.37 -5.47 -2.50
C LEU A 139 -10.24 -4.00 -2.09
N PHE A 140 -10.34 -3.77 -0.78
CA PHE A 140 -10.24 -2.45 -0.17
C PHE A 140 -9.19 -2.46 0.92
N GLY A 141 -8.47 -1.36 1.07
CA GLY A 141 -7.62 -1.13 2.23
C GLY A 141 -8.46 -0.72 3.42
N VAL A 142 -8.11 -1.21 4.60
CA VAL A 142 -8.82 -0.90 5.85
C VAL A 142 -7.83 -0.37 6.89
N PRO A 143 -7.97 0.90 7.32
CA PRO A 143 -7.08 1.53 8.26
C PRO A 143 -7.44 1.19 9.71
N LEU A 144 -6.42 1.12 10.54
CA LEU A 144 -6.47 1.05 12.00
C LEU A 144 -5.34 1.90 12.59
N PRO A 145 -5.39 2.26 13.88
CA PRO A 145 -4.23 2.87 14.54
C PRO A 145 -3.00 1.96 14.41
N ASN A 146 -1.93 2.48 13.80
CA ASN A 146 -0.67 1.78 13.56
C ASN A 146 -0.80 0.43 12.82
N HIS A 147 -1.89 0.20 12.09
CA HIS A 147 -2.08 -1.01 11.32
C HIS A 147 -2.93 -0.78 10.06
N PHE A 148 -2.77 -1.68 9.10
CA PHE A 148 -3.50 -1.63 7.84
C PHE A 148 -3.68 -3.07 7.31
N PHE A 149 -4.89 -3.43 6.92
CA PHE A 149 -5.19 -4.73 6.35
C PHE A 149 -6.06 -4.62 5.10
N VAL A 150 -6.40 -5.73 4.48
CA VAL A 150 -7.21 -5.80 3.26
C VAL A 150 -8.58 -6.39 3.57
N ARG A 151 -9.60 -5.91 2.88
CA ARG A 151 -10.95 -6.49 2.92
C ARG A 151 -11.43 -6.77 1.50
N TYR A 152 -11.87 -7.99 1.26
CA TYR A 152 -12.77 -8.28 0.16
C TYR A 152 -14.18 -7.87 0.57
N ASP A 153 -14.87 -7.11 -0.28
CA ASP A 153 -16.23 -6.66 -0.01
C ASP A 153 -17.04 -6.60 -1.30
N LYS A 154 -18.04 -7.49 -1.41
CA LYS A 154 -19.04 -7.52 -2.47
C LYS A 154 -20.45 -7.34 -1.90
N GLY A 155 -20.58 -6.52 -0.88
CA GLY A 155 -21.85 -6.24 -0.18
C GLY A 155 -22.19 -7.28 0.86
N LYS A 156 -22.88 -8.36 0.49
CA LYS A 156 -23.24 -9.45 1.44
C LYS A 156 -22.07 -10.35 1.80
N ASP A 157 -21.12 -10.48 0.88
CA ASP A 157 -19.95 -11.35 1.03
C ASP A 157 -18.75 -10.46 1.37
N GLN A 158 -18.36 -10.48 2.65
CA GLN A 158 -17.26 -9.70 3.16
C GLN A 158 -16.30 -10.58 3.96
N ILE A 159 -15.00 -10.43 3.70
CA ILE A 159 -13.95 -11.13 4.46
C ILE A 159 -12.71 -10.26 4.59
N ASN A 160 -12.15 -10.21 5.80
CA ASN A 160 -10.89 -9.54 6.07
C ASN A 160 -9.71 -10.45 5.74
N ILE A 161 -8.64 -9.87 5.23
CA ILE A 161 -7.41 -10.56 4.83
C ILE A 161 -6.25 -9.87 5.53
N GLU A 162 -5.63 -10.55 6.49
CA GLU A 162 -4.48 -10.05 7.23
C GLU A 162 -3.20 -10.38 6.45
N ALA A 163 -2.68 -9.38 5.73
CA ALA A 163 -1.51 -9.56 4.88
C ALA A 163 -0.24 -9.88 5.69
N THR A 164 -0.14 -9.43 6.95
CA THR A 164 1.01 -9.70 7.83
C THR A 164 0.98 -11.11 8.42
N GLU A 165 -0.19 -11.72 8.47
CA GLU A 165 -0.41 -13.10 8.93
C GLU A 165 -0.73 -14.04 7.75
N MET A 166 0.02 -13.86 6.66
CA MET A 166 -0.02 -14.72 5.46
C MET A 166 -1.42 -14.85 4.84
N GLY A 167 -2.23 -13.80 4.87
CA GLY A 167 -3.59 -13.80 4.31
C GLY A 167 -4.62 -14.53 5.17
N THR A 168 -4.36 -14.71 6.46
CA THR A 168 -5.33 -15.25 7.42
C THR A 168 -6.51 -14.29 7.58
N SER A 169 -7.70 -14.81 7.80
CA SER A 169 -8.89 -14.01 8.01
C SER A 169 -9.22 -13.90 9.50
N PHE A 170 -9.51 -12.66 9.95
CA PHE A 170 -10.01 -12.37 11.29
C PHE A 170 -11.27 -11.50 11.21
N PRO A 171 -12.22 -11.64 12.15
CA PRO A 171 -13.42 -10.79 12.20
C PRO A 171 -13.06 -9.36 12.65
N ASP A 172 -13.93 -8.37 12.36
CA ASP A 172 -13.75 -6.98 12.78
C ASP A 172 -13.58 -6.84 14.29
N SER A 173 -14.25 -7.70 15.08
CA SER A 173 -14.11 -7.73 16.55
C SER A 173 -12.68 -8.01 17.01
N PHE A 174 -11.92 -8.84 16.30
CA PHE A 174 -10.51 -9.09 16.57
C PHE A 174 -9.69 -7.81 16.42
N TYR A 175 -9.88 -7.10 15.31
CA TYR A 175 -9.17 -5.85 15.05
C TYR A 175 -9.57 -4.74 16.04
N GLY A 176 -10.87 -4.64 16.33
CA GLY A 176 -11.37 -3.68 17.30
C GLY A 176 -10.80 -3.88 18.70
N GLN A 177 -10.66 -5.12 19.15
CA GLN A 177 -10.06 -5.44 20.46
C GLN A 177 -8.55 -5.20 20.51
N ARG A 178 -7.86 -5.47 19.41
CA ARG A 178 -6.39 -5.41 19.34
C ARG A 178 -5.84 -4.01 19.10
N TYR A 179 -6.53 -3.20 18.31
CA TYR A 179 -5.99 -1.94 17.78
C TYR A 179 -6.77 -0.69 18.18
N LEU A 180 -8.06 -0.80 18.57
CA LEU A 180 -8.86 0.36 18.94
C LEU A 180 -8.90 0.51 20.46
N GLY A 181 -8.31 1.60 20.97
CA GLY A 181 -8.52 2.07 22.33
C GLY A 181 -9.91 2.68 22.51
N SER A 182 -10.22 3.13 23.73
CA SER A 182 -11.52 3.74 24.03
C SER A 182 -11.78 5.03 23.23
N SER A 183 -10.75 5.78 22.92
CA SER A 183 -10.81 7.04 22.14
C SER A 183 -11.00 6.83 20.64
N GLU A 184 -10.60 5.68 20.11
CA GLU A 184 -10.65 5.38 18.68
C GLU A 184 -11.92 4.64 18.23
N LYS A 185 -12.68 4.07 19.18
CA LYS A 185 -13.89 3.27 18.89
C LYS A 185 -14.96 4.03 18.11
N ASP A 186 -15.09 5.32 18.35
CA ASP A 186 -16.07 6.18 17.70
C ASP A 186 -15.51 6.88 16.45
N ASN A 187 -14.26 6.62 16.09
CA ASN A 187 -13.65 7.21 14.91
C ASN A 187 -14.16 6.55 13.64
N LEU A 188 -14.91 7.31 12.87
CA LEU A 188 -15.52 6.86 11.61
C LEU A 188 -14.54 6.52 10.50
N TYR A 189 -13.26 6.75 10.66
CA TYR A 189 -12.22 6.42 9.68
C TYR A 189 -11.75 4.97 9.80
N PHE A 190 -11.65 4.46 11.02
CA PHE A 190 -11.15 3.10 11.26
C PHE A 190 -12.18 2.02 10.90
N LEU A 191 -11.70 0.85 10.51
CA LEU A 191 -12.49 -0.31 10.05
C LEU A 191 -13.37 -0.04 8.82
N LYS A 192 -13.17 1.09 8.12
CA LYS A 192 -13.88 1.38 6.87
C LYS A 192 -13.08 1.02 5.64
N ASN A 193 -13.78 0.65 4.59
CA ASN A 193 -13.19 0.43 3.29
C ASN A 193 -12.71 1.74 2.70
N LEU A 194 -11.43 1.84 2.43
CA LEU A 194 -10.86 2.95 1.67
C LEU A 194 -10.85 2.60 0.17
N ASN A 195 -11.29 3.52 -0.66
CA ASN A 195 -11.08 3.41 -2.10
C ASN A 195 -9.60 3.63 -2.46
N THR A 196 -9.21 3.37 -3.72
CA THR A 196 -7.82 3.48 -4.18
C THR A 196 -7.19 4.85 -3.86
N LYS A 197 -7.93 5.94 -4.07
CA LYS A 197 -7.44 7.30 -3.78
C LYS A 197 -7.19 7.50 -2.28
N GLN A 198 -8.14 7.11 -1.43
CA GLN A 198 -8.00 7.20 0.02
C GLN A 198 -6.88 6.32 0.56
N THR A 199 -6.70 5.11 0.00
CA THR A 199 -5.57 4.22 0.31
C THR A 199 -4.23 4.89 -0.01
N LEU A 200 -4.13 5.55 -1.16
CA LEU A 200 -2.93 6.33 -1.51
C LEU A 200 -2.70 7.50 -0.56
N GLY A 201 -3.77 8.17 -0.10
CA GLY A 201 -3.66 9.22 0.90
C GLY A 201 -3.02 8.71 2.21
N ALA A 202 -3.44 7.54 2.69
CA ALA A 202 -2.82 6.89 3.85
C ALA A 202 -1.35 6.50 3.57
N TYR A 203 -1.06 5.98 2.38
CA TYR A 203 0.32 5.63 2.01
C TYR A 203 1.22 6.87 1.86
N PHE A 204 0.72 7.97 1.31
CA PHE A 204 1.47 9.23 1.24
C PHE A 204 1.87 9.76 2.61
N SER A 205 1.01 9.59 3.64
CA SER A 205 1.37 9.92 5.03
C SER A 205 2.59 9.13 5.48
N ASN A 206 2.58 7.81 5.29
CA ASN A 206 3.71 6.94 5.66
C ASN A 206 4.99 7.32 4.91
N ILE A 207 4.91 7.57 3.59
CA ILE A 207 6.07 7.98 2.78
C ILE A 207 6.60 9.36 3.21
N GLY A 208 5.71 10.29 3.54
CA GLY A 208 6.10 11.59 4.09
C GLY A 208 6.91 11.44 5.38
N MET A 209 6.51 10.55 6.28
CA MET A 209 7.25 10.27 7.52
C MET A 209 8.60 9.60 7.27
N VAL A 210 8.70 8.71 6.27
CA VAL A 210 10.00 8.12 5.86
C VAL A 210 10.95 9.21 5.39
N TYR A 211 10.50 10.12 4.53
CA TYR A 211 11.32 11.24 4.08
C TYR A 211 11.73 12.17 5.23
N TYR A 212 10.81 12.46 6.16
CA TYR A 212 11.10 13.27 7.35
C TYR A 212 12.19 12.63 8.21
N GLN A 213 12.09 11.34 8.50
CA GLN A 213 13.09 10.59 9.28
C GLN A 213 14.46 10.55 8.60
N ASN A 214 14.49 10.62 7.28
CA ASN A 214 15.73 10.72 6.48
C ASN A 214 16.17 12.17 6.20
N GLN A 215 15.64 13.15 6.94
CA GLN A 215 16.01 14.57 6.86
C GLN A 215 15.76 15.20 5.46
N LYS A 216 14.90 14.60 4.65
CA LYS A 216 14.50 15.11 3.33
C LYS A 216 13.18 15.90 3.46
N VAL A 217 13.28 17.05 4.12
CA VAL A 217 12.12 17.82 4.62
C VAL A 217 11.18 18.29 3.50
N GLU A 218 11.70 18.76 2.37
CA GLU A 218 10.90 19.23 1.23
C GLU A 218 10.02 18.10 0.68
N ARG A 219 10.60 16.91 0.51
CA ARG A 219 9.85 15.72 0.05
C ARG A 219 8.86 15.24 1.09
N ALA A 220 9.20 15.31 2.37
CA ALA A 220 8.26 14.99 3.45
C ALA A 220 7.02 15.89 3.37
N ILE A 221 7.22 17.21 3.28
CA ILE A 221 6.14 18.20 3.13
C ILE A 221 5.32 17.94 1.87
N PHE A 222 5.96 17.59 0.76
CA PHE A 222 5.27 17.23 -0.49
C PHE A 222 4.26 16.09 -0.28
N TYR A 223 4.71 14.96 0.25
CA TYR A 223 3.85 13.80 0.47
C TYR A 223 2.77 14.03 1.53
N LEU A 224 3.10 14.72 2.63
CA LEU A 224 2.12 15.04 3.67
C LEU A 224 1.02 15.97 3.16
N LYS A 225 1.36 16.94 2.29
CA LYS A 225 0.37 17.79 1.61
C LYS A 225 -0.56 16.98 0.70
N LEU A 226 -0.04 16.02 -0.07
CA LEU A 226 -0.86 15.12 -0.90
C LEU A 226 -1.78 14.27 -0.03
N SER A 227 -1.27 13.72 1.06
CA SER A 227 -2.07 12.95 2.02
C SER A 227 -3.22 13.77 2.59
N THR A 228 -2.97 14.99 3.07
CA THR A 228 -3.96 15.90 3.63
C THR A 228 -5.03 16.31 2.60
N LYS A 229 -4.64 16.55 1.34
CA LYS A 229 -5.57 16.84 0.24
C LYS A 229 -6.57 15.71 0.01
N ILE A 230 -6.13 14.45 0.15
CA ILE A 230 -6.94 13.25 -0.12
C ILE A 230 -7.78 12.86 1.09
N ASN A 231 -7.18 12.83 2.27
CA ASN A 231 -7.79 12.36 3.51
C ASN A 231 -7.75 13.46 4.61
N PRO A 232 -8.45 14.58 4.44
CA PRO A 232 -8.38 15.70 5.38
C PRO A 232 -8.87 15.37 6.80
N SER A 233 -9.69 14.32 6.93
CA SER A 233 -10.21 13.83 8.22
C SER A 233 -9.46 12.64 8.81
N SER A 234 -8.37 12.20 8.18
CA SER A 234 -7.53 11.13 8.74
C SER A 234 -6.72 11.66 9.93
N ILE A 235 -6.77 10.97 11.07
CA ILE A 235 -5.97 11.31 12.25
C ILE A 235 -4.47 11.25 11.94
N ASP A 236 -4.04 10.26 11.18
CA ASP A 236 -2.63 10.12 10.80
C ASP A 236 -2.13 11.30 9.98
N THR A 237 -3.00 11.91 9.16
CA THR A 237 -2.65 13.12 8.40
C THR A 237 -2.73 14.40 9.21
N GLN A 238 -3.48 14.42 10.32
CA GLN A 238 -3.59 15.60 11.18
C GLN A 238 -2.47 15.67 12.23
N ASN A 239 -1.92 14.52 12.62
CA ASN A 239 -0.88 14.42 13.66
C ASN A 239 0.55 14.44 13.10
N ASN A 240 0.74 14.35 11.78
CA ASN A 240 2.03 14.42 11.07
C ASN A 240 2.21 15.78 10.40
#